data_84e65734b996ad7bc538be278df4aef6
#
_entry.id   84e65734b996ad7bc538be278df4aef6
#
_cell.length_a   1.000
_cell.length_b   1.000
_cell.length_c   1.000
_cell.angle_alpha   90.00
_cell.angle_beta   90.00
_cell.angle_gamma   90.00
#
_symmetry.space_group_name_H-M   'P 1'
#
loop_
_entity.id
_entity.type
_entity.pdbx_description
1 polymer ?
#
loop_
_entity_poly.entity_id
_entity_poly.type
_entity_poly.pdbx_seq_one_letter_code
_entity_poly.pdbx_strand_id
1 'polypeptide(L)' 'KIIVKGGSFYKFDPSKDNPGEITIPDGYKVVKDGDWYKVVANN' A
#
# COMPACT_ATOMS: atom_id res chain seq x y z
N LYS A 1 -12.76 -3.44 -7.23
CA LYS A 1 -11.85 -3.85 -6.16
C LYS A 1 -10.43 -3.93 -6.70
N ILE A 2 -9.52 -3.26 -6.04
CA ILE A 2 -8.14 -3.16 -6.49
C ILE A 2 -7.23 -3.92 -5.52
N ILE A 3 -6.42 -4.82 -6.06
CA ILE A 3 -5.43 -5.55 -5.27
C ILE A 3 -4.07 -4.95 -5.55
N VAL A 4 -3.41 -4.41 -4.52
CA VAL A 4 -2.13 -3.74 -4.66
C VAL A 4 -1.03 -4.68 -4.20
N LYS A 5 -0.17 -5.10 -5.11
CA LYS A 5 0.95 -6.00 -4.82
C LYS A 5 2.30 -5.31 -4.94
N GLY A 6 2.30 -4.01 -5.06
CA GLY A 6 3.54 -3.24 -5.17
C GLY A 6 3.23 -1.83 -5.61
N GLY A 7 4.27 -1.04 -5.77
CA GLY A 7 4.15 0.32 -6.23
C GLY A 7 4.41 1.33 -5.15
N SER A 8 4.42 2.60 -5.55
CA SER A 8 4.67 3.73 -4.67
C SER A 8 3.52 4.72 -4.78
N PHE A 9 3.15 5.31 -3.65
CA PHE A 9 2.06 6.26 -3.59
C PHE A 9 2.56 7.51 -2.88
N TYR A 10 2.31 8.66 -3.47
CA TYR A 10 2.77 9.92 -2.92
C TYR A 10 1.67 10.54 -2.04
N LYS A 11 1.99 10.74 -0.78
CA LYS A 11 1.07 11.30 0.22
C LYS A 11 -0.26 10.54 0.31
N PHE A 12 -0.23 9.27 -0.01
CA PHE A 12 -1.42 8.42 0.04
C PHE A 12 -1.04 7.07 0.63
N ASP A 13 -1.68 6.70 1.72
CA ASP A 13 -1.46 5.42 2.38
C ASP A 13 -2.56 4.45 1.97
N PRO A 14 -2.27 3.48 1.10
CA PRO A 14 -3.30 2.57 0.63
C PRO A 14 -3.86 1.68 1.72
N SER A 15 -3.18 1.60 2.87
CA SER A 15 -3.70 0.80 3.98
C SER A 15 -4.63 1.60 4.90
N LYS A 16 -4.53 2.94 4.87
CA LYS A 16 -5.32 3.81 5.74
C LYS A 16 -6.28 4.71 4.97
N ASP A 17 -5.79 5.31 3.88
CA ASP A 17 -6.59 6.23 3.08
C ASP A 17 -7.38 5.47 2.03
N ASN A 18 -7.68 4.25 2.34
CA ASN A 18 -8.34 3.29 1.48
C ASN A 18 -9.85 3.54 1.49
N PRO A 19 -10.47 3.79 0.35
CA PRO A 19 -11.92 3.99 0.30
C PRO A 19 -12.73 2.69 0.38
N GLY A 20 -12.09 1.60 0.75
CA GLY A 20 -12.76 0.31 0.83
C GLY A 20 -12.62 -0.55 -0.41
N GLU A 21 -11.97 -0.03 -1.44
CA GLU A 21 -11.82 -0.72 -2.71
C GLU A 21 -10.42 -1.27 -2.93
N ILE A 22 -9.45 -0.78 -2.18
CA ILE A 22 -8.06 -1.20 -2.29
C ILE A 22 -7.77 -2.27 -1.24
N THR A 23 -7.18 -3.36 -1.69
CA THR A 23 -6.82 -4.48 -0.82
C THR A 23 -5.33 -4.73 -0.90
N ILE A 24 -4.69 -4.81 0.27
CA ILE A 24 -3.30 -5.23 0.37
C ILE A 24 -3.33 -6.71 0.75
N PRO A 25 -2.93 -7.62 -0.14
CA PRO A 25 -3.02 -9.04 0.17
C PRO A 25 -2.02 -9.46 1.23
N ASP A 26 -2.25 -10.62 1.82
CA ASP A 26 -1.32 -11.20 2.77
C ASP A 26 0.04 -11.37 2.11
N GLY A 27 1.10 -11.18 2.88
CA GLY A 27 2.45 -11.28 2.37
C GLY A 27 3.00 -9.95 1.85
N TYR A 28 2.21 -8.87 1.97
CA TYR A 28 2.64 -7.54 1.58
C TYR A 28 2.42 -6.56 2.72
N LYS A 29 3.19 -5.48 2.71
CA LYS A 29 3.08 -4.43 3.71
C LYS A 29 3.32 -3.07 3.08
N VAL A 30 2.89 -2.03 3.77
CA VAL A 30 3.13 -0.65 3.36
C VAL A 30 4.26 -0.08 4.20
N VAL A 31 5.26 0.48 3.52
CA VAL A 31 6.40 1.12 4.17
C VAL A 31 6.38 2.59 3.84
N LYS A 32 6.43 3.43 4.86
CA LYS A 32 6.51 4.87 4.68
C LYS A 32 7.96 5.29 4.46
N ASP A 33 8.18 6.10 3.44
CA ASP A 33 9.50 6.64 3.13
C ASP A 33 9.34 8.12 2.80
N GLY A 34 9.46 8.97 3.83
CA GLY A 34 9.21 10.39 3.68
C GLY A 34 7.73 10.63 3.39
N ASP A 35 7.45 11.25 2.25
CA ASP A 35 6.07 11.48 1.81
C ASP A 35 5.53 10.35 0.92
N TRP A 36 6.33 9.31 0.74
CA TRP A 36 5.95 8.18 -0.10
C TRP A 36 5.55 6.97 0.71
N TYR A 37 4.61 6.25 0.19
CA TYR A 37 4.20 4.96 0.75
C TYR A 37 4.43 3.89 -0.29
N LYS A 38 5.15 2.85 0.08
CA LYS A 38 5.51 1.77 -0.83
C LYS A 38 4.92 0.46 -0.35
N VAL A 39 4.34 -0.29 -1.27
CA VAL A 39 3.84 -1.63 -0.97
C VAL A 39 4.93 -2.61 -1.39
N VAL A 40 5.41 -3.38 -0.44
CA VAL A 40 6.51 -4.32 -0.67
C VAL A 40 6.15 -5.68 -0.10
N ALA A 41 6.87 -6.69 -0.57
CA ALA A 41 6.68 -8.03 -0.05
C ALA A 41 7.11 -8.08 1.42
N ASN A 42 6.33 -8.76 2.23
CA ASN A 42 6.59 -8.88 3.66
C ASN A 42 7.30 -10.21 3.96
N ASN A 43 8.43 -10.39 3.32
CA ASN A 43 9.24 -11.60 3.52
C ASN A 43 10.55 -11.26 4.17
#